data_e555cb74edd679183e7a289835a64218
#
_entry.id   e555cb74edd679183e7a289835a64218
#
_cell.length_a   1.000
_cell.length_b   1.000
_cell.length_c   1.000
_cell.angle_alpha   90.00
_cell.angle_beta   90.00
_cell.angle_gamma   90.00
#
_symmetry.space_group_name_H-M   'P 1'
#
loop_
_entity.id
_entity.type
_entity.pdbx_description
1 polymer ?
#
loop_
_entity_poly.entity_id
_entity_poly.type
_entity_poly.pdbx_seq_one_letter_code
_entity_poly.pdbx_strand_id
1 'polypeptide(L)'
;QYDTFDAFTVKLTRDAELDLDNDLGEKFIDIISKSLRQRVKGKPVRFAFDKDILPDMLHYLVRKIGLKKQSLIPGARYHNFKDYIKFPNVGDKQLEYTPIIPLPVADLPLGSSFFSVLKKKDILLHIPYQSFDYVVHFLREAAIDHQVKTIRITLYRLASNSRIINVLINAARNGKNVYVMVELKARFDEEANIFWTNRLEEEGIKVLTEIHNLKVHSKICLITRKEGRKDVYYAHLGTGNYNEKTARIYADQSFFTSDKRITYELHALFKEINEGVIINSYQHLMVAPVDLRKRMLLLIENEIIFARAKKAAAITLKLNSLVDEQIIAKLYEASIAGVKIKLIIRGVCCLVPEVKKYSENITAISIIDKFLEHSRVYLFHNGGKELCYLSSADMMTRNLDRRLEVAFPIYDKKLLKEMKAILELQFKDNTKARIIDETENHRAQLDIYTYLKNRQPNLTTPTIQ
;
A
#
# COMPACT_ATOMS: atom_id res chain seq x y z
N GLN A 1 26.43 44.16 -4.29
CA GLN A 1 25.03 44.16 -4.76
C GLN A 1 25.07 43.92 -6.26
N TYR A 2 24.23 43.03 -6.79
CA TYR A 2 24.13 42.71 -8.21
C TYR A 2 22.81 43.31 -8.71
N ASP A 3 22.86 43.95 -9.89
CA ASP A 3 21.68 44.58 -10.50
C ASP A 3 20.85 43.61 -11.35
N THR A 4 21.44 42.49 -11.74
CA THR A 4 20.81 41.44 -12.54
C THR A 4 21.22 40.05 -12.03
N PHE A 5 20.35 39.10 -12.17
CA PHE A 5 20.63 37.68 -11.88
C PHE A 5 19.89 36.77 -12.86
N ASP A 6 20.53 35.67 -13.23
CA ASP A 6 19.93 34.60 -14.01
C ASP A 6 19.91 33.31 -13.19
N ALA A 7 18.86 32.52 -13.35
CA ALA A 7 18.69 31.24 -12.67
C ALA A 7 18.36 30.16 -13.68
N PHE A 8 19.10 29.05 -13.61
CA PHE A 8 18.93 27.90 -14.49
C PHE A 8 18.79 26.64 -13.65
N THR A 9 17.88 25.76 -14.05
CA THR A 9 17.67 24.48 -13.33
C THR A 9 18.63 23.43 -13.86
N VAL A 10 19.16 22.64 -12.93
CA VAL A 10 20.00 21.48 -13.24
C VAL A 10 19.56 20.29 -12.38
N LYS A 11 19.71 19.08 -12.92
CA LYS A 11 19.43 17.83 -12.19
C LYS A 11 20.55 16.83 -12.40
N LEU A 12 21.28 16.55 -11.32
CA LEU A 12 22.32 15.54 -11.30
C LEU A 12 21.77 14.22 -10.81
N THR A 13 21.95 13.15 -11.61
CA THR A 13 21.71 11.78 -11.17
C THR A 13 23.05 11.08 -10.97
N ARG A 14 23.23 10.51 -9.80
CA ARG A 14 24.41 9.70 -9.46
C ARG A 14 24.07 8.24 -9.59
N ASP A 15 25.08 7.40 -9.78
CA ASP A 15 24.93 5.96 -9.65
C ASP A 15 24.44 5.63 -8.23
N ALA A 16 23.33 4.90 -8.19
CA ALA A 16 22.62 4.58 -6.96
C ALA A 16 22.56 3.06 -6.71
N GLU A 17 23.35 2.26 -7.47
CA GLU A 17 23.47 0.85 -7.18
C GLU A 17 24.09 0.67 -5.79
N LEU A 18 23.42 -0.13 -4.98
CA LEU A 18 23.92 -0.55 -3.68
C LEU A 18 24.78 -1.79 -3.94
N ASP A 19 26.10 -1.63 -3.96
CA ASP A 19 26.99 -2.75 -3.76
C ASP A 19 26.82 -3.22 -2.31
N LEU A 20 25.98 -4.24 -2.15
CA LEU A 20 25.84 -4.96 -0.89
C LEU A 20 26.86 -6.08 -0.90
N ASP A 21 28.12 -5.76 -0.61
CA ASP A 21 29.09 -6.79 -0.28
C ASP A 21 28.59 -7.49 0.99
N ASN A 22 28.28 -8.78 0.84
CA ASN A 22 27.93 -9.65 1.97
C ASN A 22 29.20 -10.00 2.75
N ASP A 23 29.73 -9.06 3.51
CA ASP A 23 30.72 -9.37 4.52
C ASP A 23 30.03 -10.19 5.63
N LEU A 24 30.39 -11.46 5.70
CA LEU A 24 29.94 -12.40 6.73
C LEU A 24 30.42 -11.89 8.11
N GLY A 25 29.59 -11.08 8.77
CA GLY A 25 29.87 -10.57 10.11
C GLY A 25 29.37 -9.17 10.43
N GLU A 26 29.07 -8.33 9.45
CA GLU A 26 28.45 -7.02 9.69
C GLU A 26 26.93 -7.15 9.81
N LYS A 27 26.32 -6.38 10.73
CA LYS A 27 24.86 -6.30 10.80
C LYS A 27 24.30 -5.68 9.51
N PHE A 28 23.23 -6.23 8.99
CA PHE A 28 22.58 -5.77 7.75
C PHE A 28 22.24 -4.26 7.76
N ILE A 29 21.89 -3.72 8.92
CA ILE A 29 21.65 -2.28 9.10
C ILE A 29 22.91 -1.43 8.86
N ASP A 30 24.08 -1.93 9.23
CA ASP A 30 25.35 -1.21 9.06
C ASP A 30 25.76 -1.23 7.59
N ILE A 31 25.56 -2.36 6.89
CA ILE A 31 25.79 -2.50 5.45
C ILE A 31 24.93 -1.50 4.67
N ILE A 32 23.63 -1.39 4.98
CA ILE A 32 22.75 -0.42 4.33
C ILE A 32 23.14 1.02 4.66
N SER A 33 23.49 1.30 5.90
CA SER A 33 23.93 2.65 6.33
C SER A 33 25.21 3.09 5.60
N LYS A 34 26.16 2.18 5.44
CA LYS A 34 27.42 2.38 4.68
C LYS A 34 27.13 2.64 3.19
N SER A 35 26.28 1.82 2.59
CA SER A 35 25.85 1.95 1.19
C SER A 35 25.08 3.25 0.92
N LEU A 36 24.25 3.72 1.84
CA LEU A 36 23.56 5.02 1.71
C LEU A 36 24.54 6.20 1.68
N ARG A 37 25.57 6.16 2.53
CA ARG A 37 26.66 7.18 2.51
C ARG A 37 27.44 7.14 1.19
N GLN A 38 27.63 5.97 0.59
CA GLN A 38 28.30 5.82 -0.70
C GLN A 38 27.46 6.36 -1.85
N ARG A 39 26.11 6.26 -1.83
CA ARG A 39 25.22 6.84 -2.84
C ARG A 39 25.44 8.35 -3.03
N VAL A 40 25.67 9.09 -1.96
CA VAL A 40 25.95 10.53 -2.03
C VAL A 40 27.24 10.82 -2.78
N LYS A 41 28.21 9.89 -2.72
CA LYS A 41 29.50 9.95 -3.39
C LYS A 41 29.52 9.24 -4.76
N GLY A 42 28.43 8.60 -5.16
CA GLY A 42 28.31 7.83 -6.41
C GLY A 42 28.69 8.66 -7.64
N LYS A 43 29.26 8.00 -8.66
CA LYS A 43 29.68 8.65 -9.90
C LYS A 43 28.50 9.33 -10.59
N PRO A 44 28.66 10.57 -11.09
CA PRO A 44 27.65 11.23 -11.90
C PRO A 44 27.39 10.45 -13.19
N VAL A 45 26.14 10.00 -13.40
CA VAL A 45 25.75 9.21 -14.60
C VAL A 45 24.88 10.01 -15.56
N ARG A 46 24.15 11.03 -15.06
CA ARG A 46 23.26 11.84 -15.87
C ARG A 46 23.19 13.26 -15.31
N PHE A 47 23.31 14.24 -16.20
CA PHE A 47 23.16 15.65 -15.88
C PHE A 47 22.17 16.28 -16.87
N ALA A 48 20.94 16.50 -16.44
CA ALA A 48 19.96 17.27 -17.18
C ALA A 48 20.10 18.74 -16.81
N PHE A 49 20.02 19.62 -17.78
CA PHE A 49 20.20 21.05 -17.60
C PHE A 49 19.25 21.83 -18.50
N ASP A 50 18.88 23.04 -18.07
CA ASP A 50 18.13 23.99 -18.87
C ASP A 50 18.92 24.31 -20.15
N LYS A 51 18.32 24.06 -21.34
CA LYS A 51 19.00 24.27 -22.63
C LYS A 51 19.47 25.73 -22.82
N ASP A 52 18.81 26.66 -22.13
CA ASP A 52 19.12 28.10 -22.21
C ASP A 52 20.19 28.54 -21.18
N ILE A 53 20.82 27.59 -20.46
CA ILE A 53 21.91 27.85 -19.51
C ILE A 53 23.09 28.51 -20.23
N LEU A 54 23.71 29.51 -19.60
CA LEU A 54 24.87 30.17 -20.15
C LEU A 54 26.02 29.18 -20.39
N PRO A 55 26.68 29.19 -21.56
CA PRO A 55 27.75 28.25 -21.90
C PRO A 55 28.88 28.21 -20.87
N ASP A 56 29.31 29.36 -20.36
CA ASP A 56 30.37 29.43 -19.36
C ASP A 56 29.96 28.77 -18.02
N MET A 57 28.71 28.97 -17.61
CA MET A 57 28.14 28.32 -16.43
C MET A 57 28.08 26.79 -16.61
N LEU A 58 27.62 26.33 -17.77
CA LEU A 58 27.60 24.91 -18.09
C LEU A 58 29.00 24.31 -18.07
N HIS A 59 29.97 24.96 -18.74
CA HIS A 59 31.37 24.50 -18.75
C HIS A 59 31.97 24.43 -17.33
N TYR A 60 31.68 25.46 -16.51
CA TYR A 60 32.12 25.46 -15.12
C TYR A 60 31.56 24.26 -14.34
N LEU A 61 30.24 23.99 -14.43
CA LEU A 61 29.57 22.89 -13.75
C LEU A 61 30.10 21.50 -14.22
N VAL A 62 30.23 21.33 -15.55
CA VAL A 62 30.75 20.09 -16.16
C VAL A 62 32.16 19.78 -15.65
N ARG A 63 33.05 20.79 -15.62
CA ARG A 63 34.42 20.65 -15.12
C ARG A 63 34.45 20.34 -13.61
N LYS A 64 33.68 21.07 -12.81
CA LYS A 64 33.68 20.92 -11.34
C LYS A 64 33.08 19.60 -10.87
N ILE A 65 32.07 19.09 -11.56
CA ILE A 65 31.39 17.82 -11.22
C ILE A 65 32.11 16.63 -11.85
N GLY A 66 32.99 16.83 -12.83
CA GLY A 66 33.69 15.76 -13.54
C GLY A 66 32.77 14.99 -14.51
N LEU A 67 31.86 15.71 -15.21
CA LEU A 67 30.88 15.10 -16.11
C LEU A 67 31.51 14.76 -17.47
N LYS A 68 31.07 13.63 -18.05
CA LYS A 68 31.38 13.24 -19.41
C LYS A 68 30.34 13.83 -20.38
N LYS A 69 30.72 14.15 -21.63
CA LYS A 69 29.84 14.68 -22.67
C LYS A 69 28.58 13.81 -22.85
N GLN A 70 28.71 12.50 -22.75
CA GLN A 70 27.63 11.53 -22.88
C GLN A 70 26.58 11.61 -21.76
N SER A 71 26.93 12.19 -20.61
CA SER A 71 26.05 12.35 -19.46
C SER A 71 25.21 13.61 -19.51
N LEU A 72 25.47 14.50 -20.50
CA LEU A 72 24.82 15.81 -20.63
C LEU A 72 23.53 15.70 -21.43
N ILE A 73 22.42 16.12 -20.84
CA ILE A 73 21.10 16.08 -21.48
C ILE A 73 20.49 17.48 -21.41
N PRO A 74 20.44 18.22 -22.54
CA PRO A 74 19.71 19.46 -22.60
C PRO A 74 18.21 19.18 -22.43
N GLY A 75 17.55 19.99 -21.63
CA GLY A 75 16.12 19.84 -21.32
C GLY A 75 15.41 21.17 -21.26
N ALA A 76 14.16 21.14 -20.85
CA ALA A 76 13.41 22.34 -20.54
C ALA A 76 13.86 22.96 -19.21
N ARG A 77 13.36 24.15 -18.90
CA ARG A 77 13.66 24.86 -17.65
C ARG A 77 13.24 24.05 -16.40
N TYR A 78 12.23 23.22 -16.50
CA TYR A 78 11.71 22.39 -15.42
C TYR A 78 11.87 20.90 -15.76
N HIS A 79 12.67 20.17 -14.98
CA HIS A 79 13.03 18.79 -15.29
C HIS A 79 12.16 17.74 -14.61
N ASN A 80 11.39 18.10 -13.58
CA ASN A 80 10.68 17.11 -12.77
C ASN A 80 9.48 17.75 -12.06
N PHE A 81 8.28 17.44 -12.53
CA PHE A 81 7.04 17.94 -11.92
C PHE A 81 6.85 17.53 -10.46
N LYS A 82 7.52 16.46 -10.00
CA LYS A 82 7.52 16.07 -8.59
C LYS A 82 8.05 17.18 -7.68
N ASP A 83 8.91 18.05 -8.16
CA ASP A 83 9.49 19.13 -7.38
C ASP A 83 8.41 20.16 -6.97
N TYR A 84 7.30 20.22 -7.71
CA TYR A 84 6.14 21.07 -7.40
C TYR A 84 5.21 20.52 -6.30
N ILE A 85 5.39 19.27 -5.82
CA ILE A 85 4.55 18.72 -4.72
C ILE A 85 4.61 19.62 -3.47
N LYS A 86 5.73 20.31 -3.25
CA LYS A 86 5.94 21.24 -2.12
C LYS A 86 5.83 22.70 -2.52
N PHE A 87 5.32 22.99 -3.72
CA PHE A 87 5.14 24.37 -4.16
C PHE A 87 4.16 25.07 -3.21
N PRO A 88 4.50 26.22 -2.65
CA PRO A 88 3.62 26.93 -1.74
C PRO A 88 2.39 27.43 -2.48
N ASN A 89 1.24 27.42 -1.82
CA ASN A 89 0.05 28.07 -2.37
C ASN A 89 0.26 29.60 -2.34
N VAL A 90 0.56 30.18 -3.50
CA VAL A 90 0.75 31.62 -3.70
C VAL A 90 -0.49 32.27 -4.35
N GLY A 91 -1.55 31.50 -4.55
CA GLY A 91 -2.74 31.91 -5.28
C GLY A 91 -4.03 31.73 -4.52
N ASP A 92 -5.11 31.55 -5.26
CA ASP A 92 -6.45 31.38 -4.76
C ASP A 92 -6.63 30.00 -4.06
N LYS A 93 -7.35 29.97 -2.95
CA LYS A 93 -7.76 28.73 -2.27
C LYS A 93 -8.56 27.78 -3.17
N GLN A 94 -9.17 28.29 -4.24
CA GLN A 94 -9.87 27.47 -5.24
C GLN A 94 -8.95 26.49 -6.00
N LEU A 95 -7.63 26.74 -5.99
CA LEU A 95 -6.64 25.84 -6.60
C LEU A 95 -6.32 24.62 -5.76
N GLU A 96 -6.84 24.54 -4.54
CA GLU A 96 -6.66 23.41 -3.64
C GLU A 96 -7.95 22.62 -3.47
N TYR A 97 -7.81 21.31 -3.31
CA TYR A 97 -8.95 20.50 -2.91
C TYR A 97 -9.41 20.87 -1.50
N THR A 98 -10.71 21.04 -1.32
CA THR A 98 -11.29 21.25 0.00
C THR A 98 -10.93 20.06 0.92
N PRO A 99 -10.31 20.30 2.10
CA PRO A 99 -10.04 19.23 3.05
C PRO A 99 -11.32 18.48 3.42
N ILE A 100 -11.24 17.16 3.56
CA ILE A 100 -12.33 16.38 4.11
C ILE A 100 -12.13 16.18 5.62
N ILE A 101 -13.22 16.21 6.37
CA ILE A 101 -13.24 15.79 7.76
C ILE A 101 -13.51 14.29 7.76
N PRO A 102 -12.61 13.44 8.32
CA PRO A 102 -12.85 12.01 8.34
C PRO A 102 -14.12 11.66 9.08
N LEU A 103 -14.90 10.76 8.49
CA LEU A 103 -16.17 10.29 9.06
C LEU A 103 -15.91 9.39 10.27
N PRO A 104 -16.72 9.47 11.32
CA PRO A 104 -16.67 8.52 12.42
C PRO A 104 -17.14 7.13 11.95
N VAL A 105 -16.80 6.10 12.72
CA VAL A 105 -17.22 4.72 12.47
C VAL A 105 -18.39 4.40 13.39
N ALA A 106 -19.58 4.23 12.83
CA ALA A 106 -20.80 3.98 13.60
C ALA A 106 -20.68 2.73 14.49
N ASP A 107 -20.03 1.70 13.95
CA ASP A 107 -19.82 0.42 14.63
C ASP A 107 -18.72 0.45 15.69
N LEU A 108 -17.94 1.53 15.76
CA LEU A 108 -16.86 1.76 16.71
C LEU A 108 -16.88 3.20 17.23
N PRO A 109 -17.88 3.59 18.05
CA PRO A 109 -17.95 4.91 18.64
C PRO A 109 -16.67 5.27 19.41
N LEU A 110 -16.35 6.56 19.50
CA LEU A 110 -15.23 7.05 20.29
C LEU A 110 -15.34 6.57 21.74
N GLY A 111 -14.23 6.05 22.29
CA GLY A 111 -14.22 5.48 23.64
C GLY A 111 -14.62 4.01 23.74
N SER A 112 -15.10 3.39 22.66
CA SER A 112 -15.38 1.96 22.66
C SER A 112 -14.09 1.14 22.62
N SER A 113 -14.11 -0.02 23.30
CA SER A 113 -13.02 -0.98 23.23
C SER A 113 -13.06 -1.74 21.92
N PHE A 114 -11.97 -1.71 21.16
CA PHE A 114 -11.78 -2.54 19.94
C PHE A 114 -11.98 -4.02 20.24
N PHE A 115 -11.36 -4.53 21.32
CA PHE A 115 -11.46 -5.94 21.66
C PHE A 115 -12.90 -6.37 21.94
N SER A 116 -13.68 -5.51 22.59
CA SER A 116 -15.10 -5.80 22.87
C SER A 116 -15.96 -5.81 21.61
N VAL A 117 -15.68 -4.93 20.66
CA VAL A 117 -16.38 -4.86 19.37
C VAL A 117 -15.99 -6.05 18.49
N LEU A 118 -14.68 -6.32 18.36
CA LEU A 118 -14.15 -7.37 17.50
C LEU A 118 -14.56 -8.79 17.92
N LYS A 119 -14.91 -8.99 19.18
CA LYS A 119 -15.54 -10.26 19.63
C LYS A 119 -16.89 -10.54 18.96
N LYS A 120 -17.56 -9.50 18.46
CA LYS A 120 -18.92 -9.61 17.94
C LYS A 120 -18.97 -9.47 16.42
N LYS A 121 -18.06 -8.69 15.82
CA LYS A 121 -18.04 -8.41 14.38
C LYS A 121 -16.69 -7.87 13.94
N ASP A 122 -16.40 -8.07 12.68
CA ASP A 122 -15.27 -7.44 12.00
C ASP A 122 -15.53 -5.95 11.73
N ILE A 123 -14.48 -5.16 11.59
CA ILE A 123 -14.53 -3.73 11.25
C ILE A 123 -13.70 -3.51 9.99
N LEU A 124 -14.26 -2.79 9.04
CA LEU A 124 -13.57 -2.34 7.82
C LEU A 124 -13.62 -0.81 7.75
N LEU A 125 -12.46 -0.18 7.60
CA LEU A 125 -12.33 1.25 7.42
C LEU A 125 -11.89 1.58 6.00
N HIS A 126 -12.42 2.68 5.48
CA HIS A 126 -12.07 3.26 4.20
C HIS A 126 -11.26 4.55 4.42
N ILE A 127 -9.95 4.41 4.40
CA ILE A 127 -9.00 5.51 4.56
C ILE A 127 -8.89 6.26 3.23
N PRO A 128 -8.84 7.60 3.18
CA PRO A 128 -8.86 8.58 4.29
C PRO A 128 -10.26 9.09 4.67
N TYR A 129 -11.32 8.54 4.06
CA TYR A 129 -12.71 8.94 4.34
C TYR A 129 -13.09 8.69 5.80
N GLN A 130 -12.47 7.69 6.42
CA GLN A 130 -12.47 7.45 7.86
C GLN A 130 -11.04 7.60 8.40
N SER A 131 -10.91 8.00 9.67
CA SER A 131 -9.59 8.34 10.22
C SER A 131 -8.67 7.14 10.40
N PHE A 132 -7.42 7.28 10.01
CA PHE A 132 -6.35 6.35 10.36
C PHE A 132 -6.09 6.29 11.88
N ASP A 133 -6.58 7.24 12.64
CA ASP A 133 -6.45 7.28 14.09
C ASP A 133 -7.07 6.05 14.78
N TYR A 134 -8.03 5.40 14.16
CA TYR A 134 -8.56 4.13 14.65
C TYR A 134 -7.47 3.03 14.71
N VAL A 135 -6.55 2.98 13.75
CA VAL A 135 -5.40 2.05 13.79
C VAL A 135 -4.48 2.38 14.97
N VAL A 136 -4.23 3.67 15.20
CA VAL A 136 -3.43 4.12 16.35
C VAL A 136 -4.14 3.78 17.67
N HIS A 137 -5.46 3.97 17.75
CA HIS A 137 -6.25 3.65 18.93
C HIS A 137 -6.27 2.15 19.24
N PHE A 138 -6.40 1.29 18.22
CA PHE A 138 -6.31 -0.17 18.37
C PHE A 138 -4.99 -0.59 19.03
N LEU A 139 -3.87 -0.02 18.57
CA LEU A 139 -2.56 -0.27 19.14
C LEU A 139 -2.40 0.35 20.54
N ARG A 140 -2.98 1.55 20.80
CA ARG A 140 -2.98 2.17 22.12
C ARG A 140 -3.74 1.34 23.16
N GLU A 141 -4.92 0.84 22.79
CA GLU A 141 -5.67 -0.08 23.66
C GLU A 141 -4.83 -1.31 23.98
N ALA A 142 -4.17 -1.90 22.97
CA ALA A 142 -3.26 -3.03 23.18
C ALA A 142 -2.06 -2.69 24.08
N ALA A 143 -1.53 -1.47 23.99
CA ALA A 143 -0.38 -1.05 24.80
C ALA A 143 -0.72 -0.91 26.29
N ILE A 144 -1.95 -0.51 26.62
CA ILE A 144 -2.37 -0.27 28.01
C ILE A 144 -3.12 -1.45 28.65
N ASP A 145 -3.76 -2.32 27.87
CA ASP A 145 -4.53 -3.44 28.37
C ASP A 145 -3.59 -4.48 29.02
N HIS A 146 -3.75 -4.70 30.34
CA HIS A 146 -2.94 -5.64 31.12
C HIS A 146 -3.09 -7.09 30.67
N GLN A 147 -4.16 -7.46 29.97
CA GLN A 147 -4.36 -8.81 29.44
C GLN A 147 -3.62 -9.03 28.11
N VAL A 148 -3.18 -7.98 27.43
CA VAL A 148 -2.36 -8.11 26.22
C VAL A 148 -0.95 -8.55 26.59
N LYS A 149 -0.49 -9.62 25.92
CA LYS A 149 0.84 -10.19 26.12
C LYS A 149 1.83 -9.78 25.06
N THR A 150 1.37 -9.80 23.80
CA THR A 150 2.26 -9.68 22.66
C THR A 150 1.63 -8.83 21.56
N ILE A 151 2.44 -7.98 20.94
CA ILE A 151 2.13 -7.24 19.71
C ILE A 151 3.15 -7.61 18.66
N ARG A 152 2.71 -8.07 17.49
CA ARG A 152 3.55 -8.35 16.32
C ARG A 152 3.08 -7.50 15.17
N ILE A 153 3.99 -6.84 14.44
CA ILE A 153 3.64 -5.92 13.36
C ILE A 153 4.72 -5.87 12.29
N THR A 154 4.30 -5.69 11.02
CA THR A 154 5.22 -5.42 9.90
C THR A 154 5.17 -3.94 9.54
N LEU A 155 6.32 -3.30 9.37
CA LEU A 155 6.45 -1.88 9.05
C LEU A 155 7.29 -1.71 7.77
N TYR A 156 6.73 -1.02 6.77
CA TYR A 156 7.39 -0.80 5.49
C TYR A 156 7.91 0.64 5.34
N ARG A 157 7.08 1.63 5.61
CA ARG A 157 7.40 3.06 5.55
C ARG A 157 6.96 3.73 6.83
N LEU A 158 7.88 4.37 7.50
CA LEU A 158 7.62 5.05 8.75
C LEU A 158 7.61 6.57 8.56
N ALA A 159 6.67 7.24 9.21
CA ALA A 159 6.68 8.70 9.27
C ALA A 159 7.83 9.17 10.17
N SER A 160 8.43 10.33 9.84
CA SER A 160 9.50 10.92 10.66
C SER A 160 9.09 11.19 12.13
N ASN A 161 7.79 11.41 12.37
CA ASN A 161 7.19 11.51 13.72
C ASN A 161 6.02 10.52 13.78
N SER A 162 6.34 9.22 13.95
CA SER A 162 5.36 8.15 13.91
C SER A 162 4.70 7.93 15.28
N ARG A 163 3.38 8.11 15.33
CA ARG A 163 2.57 7.76 16.51
C ARG A 163 2.52 6.24 16.72
N ILE A 164 2.58 5.46 15.64
CA ILE A 164 2.63 3.98 15.70
C ILE A 164 3.87 3.55 16.49
N ILE A 165 5.05 4.07 16.14
CA ILE A 165 6.30 3.74 16.85
C ILE A 165 6.21 4.13 18.34
N ASN A 166 5.71 5.33 18.63
CA ASN A 166 5.55 5.77 20.02
C ASN A 166 4.63 4.85 20.83
N VAL A 167 3.56 4.34 20.21
CA VAL A 167 2.66 3.38 20.86
C VAL A 167 3.34 2.03 21.09
N LEU A 168 4.16 1.55 20.15
CA LEU A 168 4.91 0.29 20.31
C LEU A 168 5.95 0.40 21.43
N ILE A 169 6.65 1.54 21.54
CA ILE A 169 7.57 1.83 22.66
C ILE A 169 6.81 1.83 23.98
N ASN A 170 5.67 2.51 24.06
CA ASN A 170 4.85 2.52 25.27
C ASN A 170 4.35 1.11 25.62
N ALA A 171 4.00 0.29 24.64
CA ALA A 171 3.63 -1.11 24.86
C ALA A 171 4.79 -1.91 25.51
N ALA A 172 6.00 -1.77 25.00
CA ALA A 172 7.18 -2.43 25.55
C ALA A 172 7.46 -1.96 27.00
N ARG A 173 7.40 -0.66 27.24
CA ARG A 173 7.55 -0.07 28.60
C ARG A 173 6.46 -0.54 29.58
N ASN A 174 5.27 -0.86 29.07
CA ASN A 174 4.17 -1.48 29.84
C ASN A 174 4.30 -3.01 29.94
N GLY A 175 5.49 -3.57 29.66
CA GLY A 175 5.79 -5.00 29.82
C GLY A 175 5.21 -5.91 28.75
N LYS A 176 4.81 -5.39 27.57
CA LYS A 176 4.36 -6.23 26.45
C LYS A 176 5.55 -6.75 25.64
N ASN A 177 5.45 -7.98 25.17
CA ASN A 177 6.41 -8.51 24.19
C ASN A 177 6.09 -7.90 22.81
N VAL A 178 6.93 -6.98 22.34
CA VAL A 178 6.74 -6.31 21.04
C VAL A 178 7.74 -6.87 20.04
N TYR A 179 7.23 -7.30 18.88
CA TYR A 179 8.01 -7.82 17.74
C TYR A 179 7.69 -6.97 16.52
N VAL A 180 8.69 -6.38 15.95
CA VAL A 180 8.54 -5.50 14.79
C VAL A 180 9.39 -6.00 13.64
N MET A 181 8.80 -6.27 12.49
CA MET A 181 9.53 -6.48 11.25
C MET A 181 9.60 -5.15 10.49
N VAL A 182 10.81 -4.60 10.32
CA VAL A 182 11.04 -3.34 9.61
C VAL A 182 11.71 -3.61 8.27
N GLU A 183 11.13 -3.15 7.17
CA GLU A 183 11.73 -3.22 5.83
C GLU A 183 12.74 -2.09 5.63
N LEU A 184 14.02 -2.36 5.77
CA LEU A 184 15.08 -1.35 5.64
C LEU A 184 15.29 -0.87 4.21
N LYS A 185 14.98 -1.70 3.20
CA LYS A 185 15.14 -1.36 1.76
C LYS A 185 13.92 -0.61 1.18
N ALA A 186 13.13 0.06 2.03
CA ALA A 186 12.00 0.89 1.56
C ALA A 186 12.55 2.14 0.87
N ARG A 187 12.51 2.16 -0.47
CA ARG A 187 13.12 3.21 -1.30
C ARG A 187 12.67 4.60 -0.90
N PHE A 188 13.62 5.49 -0.61
CA PHE A 188 13.50 6.89 -0.13
C PHE A 188 13.14 7.04 1.36
N ASP A 189 12.94 5.96 2.12
CA ASP A 189 12.63 6.00 3.54
C ASP A 189 13.68 5.22 4.36
N GLU A 190 14.79 4.84 3.74
CA GLU A 190 15.83 4.01 4.34
C GLU A 190 16.39 4.64 5.63
N GLU A 191 16.74 5.93 5.60
CA GLU A 191 17.29 6.66 6.75
C GLU A 191 16.29 6.72 7.93
N ALA A 192 15.01 6.99 7.64
CA ALA A 192 13.97 7.02 8.65
C ALA A 192 13.74 5.64 9.27
N ASN A 193 13.76 4.58 8.44
CA ASN A 193 13.58 3.22 8.92
C ASN A 193 14.77 2.76 9.77
N ILE A 194 16.01 3.12 9.39
CA ILE A 194 17.21 2.85 10.20
C ILE A 194 17.13 3.56 11.56
N PHE A 195 16.81 4.86 11.56
CA PHE A 195 16.65 5.64 12.80
C PHE A 195 15.65 4.98 13.74
N TRP A 196 14.46 4.61 13.25
CA TRP A 196 13.44 4.00 14.08
C TRP A 196 13.80 2.58 14.51
N THR A 197 14.52 1.81 13.69
CA THR A 197 15.01 0.48 14.07
C THR A 197 15.92 0.58 15.31
N ASN A 198 16.94 1.43 15.27
CA ASN A 198 17.85 1.63 16.39
C ASN A 198 17.06 2.08 17.64
N ARG A 199 16.13 3.01 17.48
CA ARG A 199 15.31 3.49 18.58
C ARG A 199 14.43 2.42 19.21
N LEU A 200 13.85 1.51 18.41
CA LEU A 200 13.05 0.40 18.91
C LEU A 200 13.93 -0.62 19.67
N GLU A 201 15.14 -0.92 19.17
CA GLU A 201 16.10 -1.82 19.83
C GLU A 201 16.57 -1.26 21.17
N GLU A 202 16.85 0.05 21.26
CA GLU A 202 17.19 0.75 22.53
C GLU A 202 16.10 0.60 23.59
N GLU A 203 14.83 0.51 23.20
CA GLU A 203 13.67 0.30 24.09
C GLU A 203 13.39 -1.19 24.37
N GLY A 204 14.29 -2.10 23.99
CA GLY A 204 14.17 -3.55 24.22
C GLY A 204 13.15 -4.26 23.35
N ILE A 205 12.71 -3.64 22.26
CA ILE A 205 11.81 -4.25 21.28
C ILE A 205 12.59 -5.18 20.36
N LYS A 206 12.04 -6.36 20.09
CA LYS A 206 12.64 -7.29 19.14
C LYS A 206 12.35 -6.83 17.71
N VAL A 207 13.40 -6.32 17.04
CA VAL A 207 13.32 -5.86 15.65
C VAL A 207 13.94 -6.89 14.73
N LEU A 208 13.21 -7.24 13.68
CA LEU A 208 13.67 -8.03 12.54
C LEU A 208 13.81 -7.10 11.35
N THR A 209 14.89 -7.20 10.61
CA THR A 209 15.20 -6.28 9.50
C THR A 209 15.31 -7.00 8.17
N GLU A 210 15.27 -8.32 8.17
CA GLU A 210 15.43 -9.12 6.97
C GLU A 210 14.65 -10.44 7.05
N ILE A 211 14.04 -10.82 5.93
CA ILE A 211 13.63 -12.20 5.63
C ILE A 211 14.43 -12.59 4.39
N HIS A 212 15.03 -13.78 4.40
CA HIS A 212 15.96 -14.22 3.35
C HIS A 212 15.39 -13.97 1.95
N ASN A 213 16.09 -13.13 1.15
CA ASN A 213 15.77 -12.76 -0.23
C ASN A 213 14.36 -12.15 -0.46
N LEU A 214 13.63 -11.81 0.58
CA LEU A 214 12.29 -11.23 0.47
C LEU A 214 12.25 -9.80 0.99
N LYS A 215 11.50 -8.96 0.29
CA LYS A 215 11.13 -7.63 0.75
C LYS A 215 9.78 -7.70 1.46
N VAL A 216 9.70 -7.23 2.71
CA VAL A 216 8.45 -7.26 3.46
C VAL A 216 7.57 -6.10 3.04
N HIS A 217 6.43 -6.41 2.39
CA HIS A 217 5.49 -5.39 1.92
C HIS A 217 4.06 -5.60 2.46
N SER A 218 3.80 -6.67 3.19
CA SER A 218 2.52 -6.88 3.90
C SER A 218 2.31 -5.82 5.00
N LYS A 219 1.05 -5.51 5.30
CA LYS A 219 0.65 -4.58 6.36
C LYS A 219 -0.25 -5.34 7.32
N ILE A 220 0.39 -6.03 8.24
CA ILE A 220 -0.25 -6.95 9.17
C ILE A 220 0.19 -6.66 10.60
N CYS A 221 -0.76 -6.76 11.53
CA CYS A 221 -0.53 -6.67 12.95
C CYS A 221 -1.35 -7.74 13.67
N LEU A 222 -0.74 -8.40 14.65
CA LEU A 222 -1.38 -9.41 15.48
C LEU A 222 -1.14 -9.11 16.96
N ILE A 223 -2.23 -9.01 17.71
CA ILE A 223 -2.24 -8.84 19.15
C ILE A 223 -2.65 -10.15 19.80
N THR A 224 -1.85 -10.63 20.75
CA THR A 224 -2.20 -11.77 21.61
C THR A 224 -2.68 -11.26 22.95
N ARG A 225 -3.93 -11.55 23.29
CA ARG A 225 -4.59 -11.16 24.54
C ARG A 225 -4.97 -12.38 25.35
N LYS A 226 -4.69 -12.39 26.65
CA LYS A 226 -5.12 -13.46 27.57
C LYS A 226 -6.58 -13.25 27.95
N GLU A 227 -7.44 -14.23 27.67
CA GLU A 227 -8.83 -14.21 28.08
C GLU A 227 -9.15 -15.48 28.85
N GLY A 228 -9.27 -15.34 30.15
CA GLY A 228 -9.30 -16.47 31.07
C GLY A 228 -8.02 -17.30 30.94
N ARG A 229 -8.15 -18.60 30.59
CA ARG A 229 -7.00 -19.51 30.42
C ARG A 229 -6.49 -19.57 28.97
N LYS A 230 -7.15 -18.89 28.00
CA LYS A 230 -6.84 -19.01 26.56
C LYS A 230 -6.17 -17.75 26.03
N ASP A 231 -5.32 -17.90 25.04
CA ASP A 231 -4.82 -16.81 24.24
C ASP A 231 -5.80 -16.57 23.09
N VAL A 232 -6.26 -15.33 22.95
CA VAL A 232 -7.15 -14.86 21.89
C VAL A 232 -6.37 -13.88 21.02
N TYR A 233 -6.58 -13.99 19.71
CA TYR A 233 -5.87 -13.19 18.74
C TYR A 233 -6.79 -12.13 18.14
N TYR A 234 -6.25 -10.90 18.03
CA TYR A 234 -6.89 -9.79 17.37
C TYR A 234 -5.94 -9.27 16.29
N ALA A 235 -6.44 -9.09 15.10
CA ALA A 235 -5.61 -8.69 13.97
C ALA A 235 -6.07 -7.38 13.35
N HIS A 236 -5.10 -6.63 12.83
CA HIS A 236 -5.30 -5.61 11.82
C HIS A 236 -4.54 -6.01 10.56
N LEU A 237 -5.23 -6.00 9.42
CA LEU A 237 -4.66 -6.22 8.10
C LEU A 237 -5.05 -5.05 7.19
N GLY A 238 -4.09 -4.50 6.47
CA GLY A 238 -4.33 -3.32 5.65
C GLY A 238 -3.80 -3.45 4.23
N THR A 239 -4.40 -2.71 3.30
CA THR A 239 -3.83 -2.49 1.97
C THR A 239 -2.78 -1.38 1.98
N GLY A 240 -2.88 -0.44 2.94
CA GLY A 240 -2.05 0.73 3.12
C GLY A 240 -1.01 0.61 4.23
N ASN A 241 0.07 1.41 4.13
CA ASN A 241 1.16 1.41 5.09
C ASN A 241 0.74 1.96 6.47
N TYR A 242 1.45 1.56 7.52
CA TYR A 242 1.37 2.15 8.85
C TYR A 242 2.08 3.52 8.89
N ASN A 243 1.55 4.48 8.10
CA ASN A 243 2.14 5.81 7.95
C ASN A 243 1.05 6.87 7.94
N GLU A 244 1.00 7.68 8.98
CA GLU A 244 -0.03 8.67 9.24
C GLU A 244 -0.08 9.79 8.19
N LYS A 245 1.06 10.09 7.53
CA LYS A 245 1.13 11.11 6.49
C LYS A 245 0.52 10.61 5.19
N THR A 246 0.89 9.39 4.76
CA THR A 246 0.34 8.80 3.53
C THR A 246 -1.13 8.43 3.70
N ALA A 247 -1.57 8.06 4.90
CA ALA A 247 -2.97 7.75 5.19
C ALA A 247 -3.94 8.94 5.03
N ARG A 248 -3.43 10.16 4.90
CA ARG A 248 -4.26 11.34 4.60
C ARG A 248 -4.53 11.55 3.12
N ILE A 249 -3.73 10.92 2.27
CA ILE A 249 -3.74 11.17 0.81
C ILE A 249 -3.87 9.88 -0.01
N TYR A 250 -3.79 8.70 0.62
CA TYR A 250 -3.95 7.39 -0.04
C TYR A 250 -5.30 6.79 0.33
N ALA A 251 -6.01 6.31 -0.68
CA ALA A 251 -7.25 5.55 -0.49
C ALA A 251 -6.92 4.07 -0.28
N ASP A 252 -7.09 3.62 0.96
CA ASP A 252 -6.77 2.26 1.42
C ASP A 252 -7.88 1.68 2.31
N GLN A 253 -7.82 0.38 2.55
CA GLN A 253 -8.66 -0.30 3.52
C GLN A 253 -7.85 -0.78 4.73
N SER A 254 -8.46 -0.64 5.91
CA SER A 254 -7.97 -1.19 7.18
C SER A 254 -9.01 -2.14 7.75
N PHE A 255 -8.67 -3.40 7.87
CA PHE A 255 -9.54 -4.47 8.34
C PHE A 255 -9.12 -4.96 9.72
N PHE A 256 -10.06 -5.00 10.66
CA PHE A 256 -9.85 -5.49 12.02
C PHE A 256 -10.73 -6.70 12.25
N THR A 257 -10.15 -7.76 12.80
CA THR A 257 -10.85 -9.02 13.02
C THR A 257 -10.32 -9.79 14.23
N SER A 258 -11.18 -10.61 14.82
CA SER A 258 -10.82 -11.71 15.73
C SER A 258 -11.21 -13.08 15.16
N ASP A 259 -11.57 -13.16 13.89
CA ASP A 259 -11.93 -14.41 13.22
C ASP A 259 -10.75 -15.40 13.30
N LYS A 260 -10.99 -16.53 13.89
CA LYS A 260 -9.98 -17.55 14.12
C LYS A 260 -9.37 -18.09 12.82
N ARG A 261 -10.15 -18.17 11.74
CA ARG A 261 -9.69 -18.61 10.43
C ARG A 261 -8.51 -17.75 9.93
N ILE A 262 -8.59 -16.44 10.17
CA ILE A 262 -7.56 -15.46 9.76
C ILE A 262 -6.46 -15.35 10.82
N THR A 263 -6.85 -15.18 12.09
CA THR A 263 -5.91 -14.83 13.15
C THR A 263 -4.96 -15.97 13.52
N TYR A 264 -5.39 -17.24 13.44
CA TYR A 264 -4.50 -18.39 13.66
C TYR A 264 -3.48 -18.56 12.52
N GLU A 265 -3.89 -18.37 11.27
CA GLU A 265 -2.97 -18.41 10.14
C GLU A 265 -1.99 -17.24 10.18
N LEU A 266 -2.48 -16.05 10.58
CA LEU A 266 -1.61 -14.90 10.77
C LEU A 266 -0.60 -15.13 11.92
N HIS A 267 -1.02 -15.84 12.99
CA HIS A 267 -0.09 -16.23 14.05
C HIS A 267 1.00 -17.19 13.54
N ALA A 268 0.64 -18.16 12.70
CA ALA A 268 1.60 -19.06 12.08
C ALA A 268 2.55 -18.32 11.12
N LEU A 269 2.02 -17.40 10.31
CA LEU A 269 2.84 -16.55 9.43
C LEU A 269 3.87 -15.70 10.22
N PHE A 270 3.48 -15.13 11.36
CA PHE A 270 4.41 -14.40 12.20
C PHE A 270 5.49 -15.29 12.85
N LYS A 271 5.27 -16.58 13.03
CA LYS A 271 6.34 -17.51 13.43
C LYS A 271 7.36 -17.67 12.31
N GLU A 272 6.91 -17.89 11.07
CA GLU A 272 7.79 -17.96 9.89
C GLU A 272 8.57 -16.65 9.68
N ILE A 273 7.92 -15.49 9.86
CA ILE A 273 8.61 -14.20 9.81
C ILE A 273 9.74 -14.14 10.84
N ASN A 274 9.50 -14.60 12.07
CA ASN A 274 10.53 -14.64 13.12
C ASN A 274 11.66 -15.63 12.81
N GLU A 275 11.38 -16.70 12.08
CA GLU A 275 12.37 -17.70 11.64
C GLU A 275 13.10 -17.24 10.37
N GLY A 276 12.67 -16.13 9.74
CA GLY A 276 13.28 -15.58 8.54
C GLY A 276 12.99 -16.36 7.25
N VAL A 277 12.01 -17.27 7.26
CA VAL A 277 11.67 -18.14 6.12
C VAL A 277 10.16 -18.22 5.95
N ILE A 278 9.66 -18.02 4.73
CA ILE A 278 8.23 -18.09 4.39
C ILE A 278 8.01 -19.26 3.42
N ILE A 279 7.41 -20.35 3.87
CA ILE A 279 7.28 -21.59 3.10
C ILE A 279 5.88 -22.22 3.13
N ASN A 280 5.05 -21.90 4.11
CA ASN A 280 3.76 -22.56 4.25
C ASN A 280 2.66 -21.84 3.45
N SER A 281 1.80 -22.63 2.81
CA SER A 281 0.53 -22.15 2.30
C SER A 281 -0.54 -22.24 3.39
N TYR A 282 -1.52 -21.34 3.32
CA TYR A 282 -2.61 -21.21 4.28
C TYR A 282 -3.96 -21.45 3.61
N GLN A 283 -4.94 -21.88 4.36
CA GLN A 283 -6.28 -22.15 3.81
C GLN A 283 -7.01 -20.86 3.46
N HIS A 284 -6.88 -19.83 4.31
CA HIS A 284 -7.64 -18.58 4.22
C HIS A 284 -6.80 -17.43 3.69
N LEU A 285 -5.58 -17.26 4.19
CA LEU A 285 -4.64 -16.26 3.67
C LEU A 285 -4.00 -16.75 2.35
N MET A 286 -3.76 -15.85 1.41
CA MET A 286 -2.90 -16.09 0.27
C MET A 286 -1.61 -15.30 0.45
N VAL A 287 -0.48 -15.99 0.43
CA VAL A 287 0.83 -15.40 0.75
C VAL A 287 1.76 -15.50 -0.45
N ALA A 288 2.32 -14.36 -0.88
CA ALA A 288 3.42 -14.33 -1.80
C ALA A 288 4.76 -14.41 -0.99
N PRO A 289 5.77 -15.14 -1.53
CA PRO A 289 5.82 -15.76 -2.87
C PRO A 289 5.26 -17.18 -2.93
N VAL A 290 4.66 -17.70 -1.86
CA VAL A 290 4.33 -19.14 -1.72
C VAL A 290 3.20 -19.57 -2.65
N ASP A 291 2.00 -18.97 -2.52
CA ASP A 291 0.82 -19.48 -3.21
C ASP A 291 -0.11 -18.39 -3.79
N LEU A 292 0.15 -17.12 -3.55
CA LEU A 292 -0.77 -16.04 -3.98
C LEU A 292 -1.03 -16.08 -5.47
N ARG A 293 0.01 -16.14 -6.34
CA ARG A 293 -0.18 -16.27 -7.80
C ARG A 293 -0.97 -17.53 -8.16
N LYS A 294 -0.56 -18.67 -7.61
CA LYS A 294 -1.22 -19.96 -7.89
C LYS A 294 -2.71 -19.91 -7.55
N ARG A 295 -3.06 -19.38 -6.39
CA ARG A 295 -4.46 -19.29 -5.96
C ARG A 295 -5.26 -18.28 -6.76
N MET A 296 -4.66 -17.16 -7.18
CA MET A 296 -5.29 -16.23 -8.11
C MET A 296 -5.62 -16.90 -9.45
N LEU A 297 -4.69 -17.66 -10.02
CA LEU A 297 -4.93 -18.42 -11.26
C LEU A 297 -6.07 -19.43 -11.09
N LEU A 298 -6.15 -20.13 -9.94
CA LEU A 298 -7.22 -21.07 -9.63
C LEU A 298 -8.59 -20.38 -9.47
N LEU A 299 -8.63 -19.20 -8.86
CA LEU A 299 -9.87 -18.41 -8.74
C LEU A 299 -10.37 -17.94 -10.10
N ILE A 300 -9.48 -17.51 -11.00
CA ILE A 300 -9.82 -17.13 -12.37
C ILE A 300 -10.30 -18.37 -13.14
N GLU A 301 -9.61 -19.53 -13.02
CA GLU A 301 -10.03 -20.79 -13.65
C GLU A 301 -11.42 -21.22 -13.22
N ASN A 302 -11.74 -21.06 -11.94
CA ASN A 302 -13.07 -21.38 -11.41
C ASN A 302 -14.17 -20.54 -12.10
N GLU A 303 -13.93 -19.24 -12.35
CA GLU A 303 -14.87 -18.41 -13.11
C GLU A 303 -14.97 -18.87 -14.60
N ILE A 304 -13.86 -19.33 -15.21
CA ILE A 304 -13.88 -19.91 -16.55
C ILE A 304 -14.78 -21.15 -16.59
N ILE A 305 -14.67 -22.03 -15.60
CA ILE A 305 -15.51 -23.25 -15.48
C ILE A 305 -16.99 -22.86 -15.39
N PHE A 306 -17.34 -21.85 -14.57
CA PHE A 306 -18.72 -21.37 -14.47
C PHE A 306 -19.21 -20.80 -15.80
N ALA A 307 -18.42 -19.97 -16.47
CA ALA A 307 -18.78 -19.37 -17.76
C ALA A 307 -19.00 -20.44 -18.86
N ARG A 308 -18.09 -21.41 -18.97
CA ARG A 308 -18.23 -22.56 -19.90
C ARG A 308 -19.48 -23.41 -19.60
N ALA A 309 -19.87 -23.50 -18.33
CA ALA A 309 -21.12 -24.14 -17.91
C ALA A 309 -22.36 -23.24 -18.08
N LYS A 310 -22.25 -22.09 -18.78
CA LYS A 310 -23.30 -21.08 -18.99
C LYS A 310 -23.91 -20.54 -17.70
N LYS A 311 -23.14 -20.52 -16.60
CA LYS A 311 -23.50 -19.90 -15.33
C LYS A 311 -22.92 -18.50 -15.26
N ALA A 312 -23.49 -17.66 -14.42
CA ALA A 312 -22.95 -16.33 -14.16
C ALA A 312 -21.51 -16.42 -13.63
N ALA A 313 -20.61 -15.68 -14.25
CA ALA A 313 -19.19 -15.63 -13.92
C ALA A 313 -18.67 -14.19 -14.06
N ALA A 314 -18.03 -13.67 -13.05
CA ALA A 314 -17.52 -12.30 -13.04
C ALA A 314 -16.31 -12.12 -12.15
N ILE A 315 -15.39 -11.28 -12.57
CA ILE A 315 -14.18 -10.89 -11.85
C ILE A 315 -14.14 -9.37 -11.76
N THR A 316 -13.83 -8.82 -10.59
CA THR A 316 -13.49 -7.40 -10.46
C THR A 316 -12.15 -7.30 -9.72
N LEU A 317 -11.16 -6.68 -10.36
CA LEU A 317 -9.85 -6.45 -9.76
C LEU A 317 -9.57 -4.94 -9.67
N LYS A 318 -9.27 -4.47 -8.46
CA LYS A 318 -8.69 -3.16 -8.25
C LYS A 318 -7.23 -3.31 -7.88
N LEU A 319 -6.33 -2.66 -8.62
CA LEU A 319 -4.89 -2.80 -8.54
C LEU A 319 -4.20 -1.44 -8.75
N ASN A 320 -2.97 -1.30 -8.28
CA ASN A 320 -2.14 -0.20 -8.78
C ASN A 320 -1.52 -0.56 -10.13
N SER A 321 -1.09 -1.82 -10.31
CA SER A 321 -0.46 -2.28 -11.56
C SER A 321 -0.83 -3.72 -11.88
N LEU A 322 -1.01 -3.99 -13.17
CA LEU A 322 -1.23 -5.33 -13.75
C LEU A 322 -0.17 -5.58 -14.83
N VAL A 323 0.83 -6.40 -14.51
CA VAL A 323 2.02 -6.64 -15.36
C VAL A 323 2.37 -8.13 -15.46
N ASP A 324 1.90 -8.96 -14.52
CA ASP A 324 2.25 -10.39 -14.47
C ASP A 324 1.66 -11.13 -15.67
N GLU A 325 2.53 -11.72 -16.48
CA GLU A 325 2.16 -12.36 -17.75
C GLU A 325 1.17 -13.51 -17.54
N GLN A 326 1.35 -14.33 -16.51
CA GLN A 326 0.51 -15.49 -16.25
C GLN A 326 -0.91 -15.05 -15.87
N ILE A 327 -1.04 -14.02 -15.02
CA ILE A 327 -2.34 -13.46 -14.64
C ILE A 327 -3.02 -12.82 -15.86
N ILE A 328 -2.29 -12.04 -16.67
CA ILE A 328 -2.83 -11.41 -17.88
C ILE A 328 -3.32 -12.46 -18.88
N ALA A 329 -2.50 -13.46 -19.19
CA ALA A 329 -2.88 -14.55 -20.09
C ALA A 329 -4.15 -15.27 -19.60
N LYS A 330 -4.25 -15.51 -18.28
CA LYS A 330 -5.41 -16.17 -17.68
C LYS A 330 -6.68 -15.30 -17.71
N LEU A 331 -6.54 -13.98 -17.59
CA LEU A 331 -7.66 -13.03 -17.76
C LEU A 331 -8.16 -12.99 -19.21
N TYR A 332 -7.27 -13.05 -20.20
CA TYR A 332 -7.68 -13.20 -21.61
C TYR A 332 -8.44 -14.51 -21.84
N GLU A 333 -7.93 -15.63 -21.32
CA GLU A 333 -8.65 -16.92 -21.40
C GLU A 333 -10.04 -16.82 -20.76
N ALA A 334 -10.15 -16.16 -19.60
CA ALA A 334 -11.43 -15.96 -18.93
C ALA A 334 -12.40 -15.10 -19.78
N SER A 335 -11.89 -14.02 -20.39
CA SER A 335 -12.70 -13.20 -21.30
C SER A 335 -13.21 -13.99 -22.49
N ILE A 336 -12.36 -14.78 -23.14
CA ILE A 336 -12.73 -15.65 -24.26
C ILE A 336 -13.80 -16.67 -23.86
N ALA A 337 -13.74 -17.18 -22.62
CA ALA A 337 -14.74 -18.08 -22.06
C ALA A 337 -16.07 -17.40 -21.69
N GLY A 338 -16.15 -16.06 -21.75
CA GLY A 338 -17.38 -15.29 -21.49
C GLY A 338 -17.47 -14.72 -20.06
N VAL A 339 -16.41 -14.80 -19.25
CA VAL A 339 -16.36 -14.17 -17.92
C VAL A 339 -16.38 -12.66 -18.05
N LYS A 340 -17.25 -11.97 -17.30
CA LYS A 340 -17.31 -10.50 -17.27
C LYS A 340 -16.25 -9.96 -16.32
N ILE A 341 -15.29 -9.22 -16.85
CA ILE A 341 -14.12 -8.75 -16.11
C ILE A 341 -14.12 -7.22 -16.04
N LYS A 342 -14.00 -6.68 -14.83
CA LYS A 342 -13.89 -5.26 -14.54
C LYS A 342 -12.57 -4.96 -13.85
N LEU A 343 -11.78 -4.04 -14.40
CA LEU A 343 -10.46 -3.68 -13.90
C LEU A 343 -10.43 -2.19 -13.49
N ILE A 344 -9.93 -1.89 -12.30
CA ILE A 344 -9.60 -0.52 -11.86
C ILE A 344 -8.09 -0.48 -11.65
N ILE A 345 -7.36 0.17 -12.56
CA ILE A 345 -5.90 0.17 -12.56
C ILE A 345 -5.39 1.60 -12.74
N ARG A 346 -4.77 2.17 -11.70
CA ARG A 346 -4.31 3.56 -11.75
C ARG A 346 -2.90 3.76 -12.34
N GLY A 347 -2.10 2.72 -12.39
CA GLY A 347 -0.71 2.75 -12.85
C GLY A 347 -0.51 1.92 -14.13
N VAL A 348 0.51 1.09 -14.14
CA VAL A 348 0.86 0.28 -15.32
C VAL A 348 -0.18 -0.81 -15.54
N CYS A 349 -0.75 -0.85 -16.74
CA CYS A 349 -1.61 -1.93 -17.22
C CYS A 349 -1.02 -2.49 -18.52
N CYS A 350 -0.52 -3.73 -18.50
CA CYS A 350 -0.01 -4.42 -19.69
C CYS A 350 -1.08 -5.26 -20.40
N LEU A 351 -2.31 -5.29 -19.86
CA LEU A 351 -3.46 -5.90 -20.49
C LEU A 351 -4.18 -4.86 -21.37
N VAL A 352 -4.53 -5.23 -22.61
CA VAL A 352 -5.33 -4.38 -23.51
C VAL A 352 -6.78 -4.85 -23.46
N PRO A 353 -7.72 -4.05 -22.92
CA PRO A 353 -9.13 -4.40 -22.82
C PRO A 353 -9.86 -4.18 -24.17
N GLU A 354 -11.09 -4.69 -24.27
CA GLU A 354 -12.05 -4.46 -25.36
C GLU A 354 -11.60 -4.90 -26.76
N VAL A 355 -10.55 -5.71 -26.88
CA VAL A 355 -10.08 -6.27 -28.14
C VAL A 355 -10.98 -7.44 -28.55
N LYS A 356 -11.60 -7.32 -29.72
CA LYS A 356 -12.48 -8.37 -30.29
C LYS A 356 -11.80 -9.74 -30.31
N LYS A 357 -12.53 -10.77 -29.89
CA LYS A 357 -12.09 -12.17 -29.75
C LYS A 357 -11.12 -12.47 -28.63
N TYR A 358 -10.53 -11.46 -27.96
CA TYR A 358 -9.55 -11.66 -26.89
C TYR A 358 -10.02 -11.12 -25.55
N SER A 359 -10.33 -9.82 -25.50
CA SER A 359 -10.69 -9.11 -24.27
C SER A 359 -12.01 -8.34 -24.36
N GLU A 360 -12.90 -8.72 -25.24
CA GLU A 360 -14.22 -8.06 -25.44
C GLU A 360 -15.11 -8.07 -24.20
N ASN A 361 -14.82 -8.96 -23.23
CA ASN A 361 -15.51 -9.04 -21.96
C ASN A 361 -14.73 -8.37 -20.81
N ILE A 362 -13.65 -7.65 -21.10
CA ILE A 362 -12.84 -6.92 -20.13
C ILE A 362 -13.05 -5.42 -20.31
N THR A 363 -13.54 -4.77 -19.28
CA THR A 363 -13.59 -3.30 -19.19
C THR A 363 -12.57 -2.83 -18.16
N ALA A 364 -11.76 -1.84 -18.49
CA ALA A 364 -10.76 -1.29 -17.60
C ALA A 364 -10.87 0.22 -17.47
N ILE A 365 -10.74 0.72 -16.24
CA ILE A 365 -10.70 2.16 -15.95
C ILE A 365 -9.50 2.51 -15.07
N SER A 366 -9.06 3.76 -15.15
CA SER A 366 -8.05 4.34 -14.28
C SER A 366 -8.63 5.55 -13.57
N ILE A 367 -8.44 5.63 -12.25
CA ILE A 367 -8.90 6.77 -11.44
C ILE A 367 -7.66 7.46 -10.85
N ILE A 368 -7.48 8.74 -11.20
CA ILE A 368 -6.43 9.60 -10.68
C ILE A 368 -7.09 10.91 -10.26
N ASP A 369 -7.23 11.12 -8.94
CA ASP A 369 -7.90 12.30 -8.40
C ASP A 369 -7.26 12.74 -7.08
N LYS A 370 -8.03 13.44 -6.25
CA LYS A 370 -7.67 13.97 -4.92
C LYS A 370 -6.89 12.99 -4.06
N PHE A 371 -7.35 11.73 -4.01
CA PHE A 371 -6.68 10.66 -3.27
C PHE A 371 -6.04 9.66 -4.21
N LEU A 372 -4.86 9.18 -3.83
CA LEU A 372 -4.18 8.13 -4.56
C LEU A 372 -4.93 6.81 -4.33
N GLU A 373 -5.56 6.27 -5.36
CA GLU A 373 -6.21 4.95 -5.32
C GLU A 373 -5.16 3.85 -5.11
N HIS A 374 -4.96 3.44 -3.85
CA HIS A 374 -3.84 2.58 -3.45
C HIS A 374 -4.28 1.17 -3.05
N SER A 375 -5.53 0.98 -2.69
CA SER A 375 -6.04 -0.32 -2.26
C SER A 375 -6.01 -1.38 -3.37
N ARG A 376 -5.87 -2.66 -2.98
CA ARG A 376 -6.00 -3.80 -3.87
C ARG A 376 -7.15 -4.66 -3.38
N VAL A 377 -8.09 -4.91 -4.30
CA VAL A 377 -9.31 -5.67 -4.02
C VAL A 377 -9.51 -6.68 -5.14
N TYR A 378 -9.72 -7.94 -4.77
CA TYR A 378 -10.01 -9.03 -5.71
C TYR A 378 -11.39 -9.59 -5.38
N LEU A 379 -12.33 -9.47 -6.30
CA LEU A 379 -13.71 -9.91 -6.15
C LEU A 379 -14.05 -10.92 -7.25
N PHE A 380 -14.54 -12.09 -6.86
CA PHE A 380 -14.95 -13.18 -7.74
C PHE A 380 -16.41 -13.54 -7.46
N HIS A 381 -17.17 -13.79 -8.52
CA HIS A 381 -18.59 -14.20 -8.42
C HIS A 381 -18.76 -15.60 -7.82
N ASN A 382 -17.86 -16.53 -8.15
CA ASN A 382 -17.76 -17.86 -7.57
C ASN A 382 -19.11 -18.61 -7.49
N GLY A 383 -19.83 -18.64 -8.64
CA GLY A 383 -21.13 -19.34 -8.70
C GLY A 383 -22.20 -18.77 -7.76
N GLY A 384 -22.17 -17.48 -7.45
CA GLY A 384 -23.07 -16.77 -6.53
C GLY A 384 -22.62 -16.80 -5.06
N LYS A 385 -21.52 -17.48 -4.73
CA LYS A 385 -20.87 -17.44 -3.41
C LYS A 385 -19.68 -16.48 -3.46
N GLU A 386 -19.97 -15.20 -3.64
CA GLU A 386 -18.94 -14.18 -3.89
C GLU A 386 -17.78 -14.25 -2.89
N LEU A 387 -16.56 -14.15 -3.42
CA LEU A 387 -15.31 -14.11 -2.67
C LEU A 387 -14.67 -12.74 -2.85
N CYS A 388 -14.37 -12.07 -1.75
CA CYS A 388 -13.68 -10.79 -1.73
C CYS A 388 -12.41 -10.91 -0.91
N TYR A 389 -11.28 -10.50 -1.52
CA TYR A 389 -9.99 -10.41 -0.85
C TYR A 389 -9.48 -8.97 -0.91
N LEU A 390 -8.95 -8.49 0.20
CA LEU A 390 -8.10 -7.30 0.25
C LEU A 390 -6.64 -7.74 0.25
N SER A 391 -5.75 -6.94 -0.34
CA SER A 391 -4.35 -7.35 -0.49
C SER A 391 -3.37 -6.18 -0.40
N SER A 392 -2.14 -6.52 -0.03
CA SER A 392 -0.99 -5.63 -0.19
C SER A 392 -0.32 -5.77 -1.57
N ALA A 393 -0.63 -6.82 -2.33
CA ALA A 393 0.01 -7.16 -3.60
C ALA A 393 -0.66 -6.52 -4.82
N ASP A 394 0.16 -6.01 -5.73
CA ASP A 394 -0.21 -5.81 -7.13
C ASP A 394 0.08 -7.08 -7.94
N MET A 395 -0.54 -7.23 -9.10
CA MET A 395 -0.25 -8.33 -10.02
C MET A 395 0.98 -8.01 -10.87
N MET A 396 2.13 -8.03 -10.19
CA MET A 396 3.46 -7.82 -10.77
C MET A 396 4.40 -8.94 -10.33
N THR A 397 5.27 -9.42 -11.20
CA THR A 397 6.25 -10.47 -10.93
C THR A 397 7.04 -10.19 -9.65
N ARG A 398 7.53 -8.96 -9.45
CA ARG A 398 8.27 -8.59 -8.22
C ARG A 398 7.44 -8.70 -6.93
N ASN A 399 6.12 -8.47 -6.98
CA ASN A 399 5.24 -8.63 -5.82
C ASN A 399 4.99 -10.11 -5.52
N LEU A 400 4.78 -10.88 -6.59
CA LEU A 400 4.37 -12.27 -6.48
C LEU A 400 5.54 -13.23 -6.20
N ASP A 401 6.80 -12.85 -6.55
CA ASP A 401 7.97 -13.73 -6.44
C ASP A 401 9.04 -13.26 -5.45
N ARG A 402 9.10 -11.94 -5.15
CA ARG A 402 10.23 -11.37 -4.39
C ARG A 402 9.80 -10.54 -3.18
N ARG A 403 8.52 -10.62 -2.80
CA ARG A 403 8.00 -9.89 -1.65
C ARG A 403 7.13 -10.78 -0.78
N LEU A 404 7.19 -10.52 0.54
CA LEU A 404 6.16 -10.98 1.45
C LEU A 404 4.93 -10.08 1.29
N GLU A 405 3.92 -10.59 0.63
CA GLU A 405 2.62 -9.95 0.46
C GLU A 405 1.53 -10.86 1.02
N VAL A 406 0.44 -10.26 1.49
CA VAL A 406 -0.69 -11.01 2.05
C VAL A 406 -1.98 -10.52 1.41
N ALA A 407 -2.78 -11.46 0.92
CA ALA A 407 -4.18 -11.25 0.62
C ALA A 407 -5.05 -12.00 1.63
N PHE A 408 -6.09 -11.35 2.12
CA PHE A 408 -6.95 -11.85 3.18
C PHE A 408 -8.42 -11.69 2.81
N PRO A 409 -9.27 -12.69 3.15
CA PRO A 409 -10.67 -12.69 2.76
C PRO A 409 -11.54 -11.81 3.66
N ILE A 410 -12.62 -11.27 3.09
CA ILE A 410 -13.71 -10.64 3.81
C ILE A 410 -14.88 -11.62 3.90
N TYR A 411 -15.10 -12.22 5.08
CA TYR A 411 -16.15 -13.20 5.30
C TYR A 411 -17.48 -12.57 5.73
N ASP A 412 -17.45 -11.39 6.35
CA ASP A 412 -18.66 -10.67 6.73
C ASP A 412 -19.41 -10.21 5.48
N LYS A 413 -20.63 -10.69 5.30
CA LYS A 413 -21.47 -10.39 4.13
C LYS A 413 -21.84 -8.92 4.01
N LYS A 414 -21.92 -8.17 5.14
CA LYS A 414 -22.23 -6.74 5.12
C LYS A 414 -21.03 -5.96 4.61
N LEU A 415 -19.82 -6.29 5.08
CA LEU A 415 -18.57 -5.68 4.64
C LEU A 415 -18.27 -6.04 3.17
N LEU A 416 -18.56 -7.28 2.74
CA LEU A 416 -18.43 -7.68 1.33
C LEU A 416 -19.37 -6.85 0.45
N LYS A 417 -20.65 -6.70 0.85
CA LYS A 417 -21.62 -5.88 0.12
C LYS A 417 -21.19 -4.41 0.04
N GLU A 418 -20.58 -3.90 1.11
CA GLU A 418 -20.04 -2.54 1.17
C GLU A 418 -18.88 -2.35 0.19
N MET A 419 -17.90 -3.28 0.19
CA MET A 419 -16.79 -3.25 -0.76
C MET A 419 -17.27 -3.33 -2.21
N LYS A 420 -18.23 -4.20 -2.50
CA LYS A 420 -18.83 -4.31 -3.83
C LYS A 420 -19.48 -3.00 -4.27
N ALA A 421 -20.27 -2.37 -3.39
CA ALA A 421 -20.90 -1.08 -3.68
C ALA A 421 -19.89 0.03 -3.97
N ILE A 422 -18.76 0.07 -3.25
CA ILE A 422 -17.69 1.04 -3.49
C ILE A 422 -17.04 0.79 -4.87
N LEU A 423 -16.74 -0.46 -5.22
CA LEU A 423 -16.20 -0.78 -6.55
C LEU A 423 -17.18 -0.40 -7.66
N GLU A 424 -18.48 -0.68 -7.48
CA GLU A 424 -19.52 -0.31 -8.44
C GLU A 424 -19.64 1.21 -8.61
N LEU A 425 -19.50 1.99 -7.52
CA LEU A 425 -19.44 3.44 -7.56
C LEU A 425 -18.22 3.95 -8.34
N GLN A 426 -17.06 3.34 -8.15
CA GLN A 426 -15.86 3.68 -8.90
C GLN A 426 -16.02 3.42 -10.40
N PHE A 427 -16.75 2.38 -10.80
CA PHE A 427 -17.09 2.15 -12.21
C PHE A 427 -18.13 3.11 -12.77
N LYS A 428 -18.92 3.76 -11.92
CA LYS A 428 -19.86 4.82 -12.31
C LYS A 428 -19.21 6.20 -12.33
N ASP A 429 -17.95 6.29 -11.87
CA ASP A 429 -17.18 7.52 -11.90
C ASP A 429 -17.12 8.04 -13.33
N ASN A 430 -17.63 9.24 -13.52
CA ASN A 430 -17.69 9.91 -14.80
C ASN A 430 -17.10 11.34 -14.78
N THR A 431 -16.23 11.70 -13.79
CA THR A 431 -15.47 12.96 -13.72
C THR A 431 -13.96 12.77 -13.92
N LYS A 432 -13.37 11.80 -13.23
CA LYS A 432 -11.91 11.60 -13.20
C LYS A 432 -11.50 10.22 -13.70
N ALA A 433 -12.43 9.25 -13.72
CA ALA A 433 -12.13 7.96 -14.31
C ALA A 433 -11.91 8.09 -15.81
N ARG A 434 -10.83 7.47 -16.27
CA ARG A 434 -10.50 7.32 -17.69
C ARG A 434 -10.74 5.88 -18.07
N ILE A 435 -11.32 5.63 -19.23
CA ILE A 435 -11.34 4.30 -19.82
C ILE A 435 -9.91 4.00 -20.28
N ILE A 436 -9.41 2.83 -19.95
CA ILE A 436 -8.16 2.33 -20.50
C ILE A 436 -8.51 1.68 -21.83
N ASP A 437 -8.44 2.45 -22.90
CA ASP A 437 -8.64 2.05 -24.28
C ASP A 437 -7.67 2.83 -25.19
N GLU A 438 -7.78 2.68 -26.49
CA GLU A 438 -6.95 3.41 -27.46
C GLU A 438 -7.24 4.93 -27.50
N THR A 439 -8.40 5.38 -26.96
CA THR A 439 -8.87 6.78 -27.07
C THR A 439 -8.81 7.56 -25.77
N GLU A 440 -8.55 6.93 -24.64
CA GLU A 440 -8.48 7.54 -23.28
C GLU A 440 -9.67 8.46 -22.94
N ASN A 441 -10.88 8.04 -23.17
CA ASN A 441 -12.08 8.82 -22.92
C ASN A 441 -12.30 9.16 -21.42
N HIS A 442 -12.68 10.40 -21.14
CA HIS A 442 -13.00 10.89 -19.78
C HIS A 442 -14.47 10.61 -19.42
N ARG A 443 -14.70 10.19 -18.17
CA ARG A 443 -16.03 10.04 -17.54
C ARG A 443 -16.13 10.88 -16.28
N ALA A 444 -17.32 11.37 -15.91
CA ALA A 444 -17.56 12.23 -14.76
C ALA A 444 -17.79 11.47 -13.42
N GLN A 445 -17.59 12.04 -12.25
CA GLN A 445 -17.36 11.38 -10.95
C GLN A 445 -18.57 11.23 -10.01
N LEU A 446 -18.70 10.09 -9.35
CA LEU A 446 -19.61 9.89 -8.21
C LEU A 446 -18.82 10.02 -6.89
N ASP A 447 -19.29 10.86 -5.98
CA ASP A 447 -18.61 11.16 -4.74
C ASP A 447 -18.75 10.02 -3.70
N ILE A 448 -17.68 9.23 -3.53
CA ILE A 448 -17.61 8.14 -2.55
C ILE A 448 -17.75 8.67 -1.11
N TYR A 449 -17.25 9.87 -0.82
CA TYR A 449 -17.38 10.47 0.51
C TYR A 449 -18.83 10.72 0.86
N THR A 450 -19.60 11.33 -0.07
CA THR A 450 -21.05 11.56 0.11
C THR A 450 -21.81 10.24 0.27
N TYR A 451 -21.46 9.21 -0.52
CA TYR A 451 -22.06 7.89 -0.37
C TYR A 451 -21.83 7.29 1.02
N LEU A 452 -20.60 7.30 1.51
CA LEU A 452 -20.26 6.79 2.84
C LEU A 452 -20.89 7.62 3.96
N LYS A 453 -20.93 8.96 3.81
CA LYS A 453 -21.57 9.88 4.75
C LYS A 453 -23.08 9.59 4.89
N ASN A 454 -23.79 9.40 3.78
CA ASN A 454 -25.22 9.15 3.77
C ASN A 454 -25.63 7.78 4.34
N ARG A 455 -24.70 6.84 4.48
CA ARG A 455 -24.93 5.53 5.12
C ARG A 455 -24.78 5.54 6.63
N GLN A 456 -24.33 6.65 7.21
CA GLN A 456 -24.22 6.78 8.66
C GLN A 456 -25.50 7.38 9.24
N PRO A 457 -26.31 6.62 10.00
CA PRO A 457 -27.50 7.18 10.61
C PRO A 457 -27.09 8.19 11.69
N ASN A 458 -27.49 9.46 11.51
CA ASN A 458 -27.54 10.52 12.53
C ASN A 458 -26.36 10.61 13.51
N LEU A 459 -25.16 10.83 13.02
CA LEU A 459 -24.06 11.31 13.86
C LEU A 459 -23.91 12.81 13.64
N THR A 460 -24.35 13.59 14.60
CA THR A 460 -24.05 15.02 14.70
C THR A 460 -22.52 15.20 14.66
N THR A 461 -22.04 15.95 13.69
CA THR A 461 -20.65 16.36 13.59
C THR A 461 -20.24 17.07 14.89
N PRO A 462 -19.18 16.63 15.60
CA PRO A 462 -18.69 17.43 16.72
C PRO A 462 -18.18 18.75 16.16
N THR A 463 -18.77 19.84 16.62
CA THR A 463 -18.23 21.19 16.41
C THR A 463 -16.91 21.26 17.18
N ILE A 464 -15.81 21.34 16.47
CA ILE A 464 -14.50 21.63 17.07
C ILE A 464 -14.52 23.11 17.41
N GLN A 465 -14.57 23.43 18.70
CA GLN A 465 -14.20 24.73 19.22
C GLN A 465 -12.69 24.90 19.21
#